data_d684e94f8ca27c153c67a82bfd6db8a5
#
_entry.id   d684e94f8ca27c153c67a82bfd6db8a5
#
_cell.length_a   1.000
_cell.length_b   1.000
_cell.length_c   1.000
_cell.angle_alpha   90.00
_cell.angle_beta   90.00
_cell.angle_gamma   90.00
#
_symmetry.space_group_name_H-M   'P 1'
#
loop_
_entity.id
_entity.type
_entity.pdbx_description
1 polymer ?
#
loop_
_entity_poly.entity_id
_entity_poly.type
_entity_poly.pdbx_seq_one_letter_code
_entity_poly.pdbx_strand_id
1 'polypeptide(L)'
;MYDVIIIGAGASGLMAAAVAASKGARVALLEHKDDIGKKILATGNGRCNFTNTDMSVNKFHGSKALIKNGLSQFNYADTIRFFKELGIPAYDNAGYIYPNSKQAASVVAAFRMELMRLHVDVKTGISITEIKTAGITAEDTNSAANPATNKKTDDRTGYCIQTDKGSFKSKRLIIACGLTASPKLGSDGSMFRQIEALGHHIQKPLPALCGFNCDGLNFKKITGVRCDATVASVIDGQMTEQNTGELQLADYGISGIPVFQISSLMSRALDKGQRVEVIIDFLPAFSDDELNGYIKDRSITTTDNRSLNEMLNGLLNNKLLLELIHKSGVSPDKKGRLLTDDDCKSLTRSIKHTAVSVKKPRGAEFAQVCAGGICTKEIDVRTLESKIHPGLYFCGELLDVDGICGGYNLQWAWTSGYIAGEMQ
;
A
#
# COMPACT_ATOMS: atom_id res chain seq x y z
N MET A 1 17.44 -26.40 16.23
CA MET A 1 17.31 -25.80 14.88
C MET A 1 15.87 -25.78 14.47
N TYR A 2 15.39 -24.73 13.79
CA TYR A 2 14.04 -24.64 13.22
C TYR A 2 14.02 -25.18 11.79
N ASP A 3 12.86 -25.62 11.31
CA ASP A 3 12.68 -25.91 9.90
C ASP A 3 12.59 -24.63 9.08
N VAL A 4 11.87 -23.62 9.64
CA VAL A 4 11.72 -22.29 9.03
C VAL A 4 11.88 -21.20 10.09
N ILE A 5 12.64 -20.16 9.77
CA ILE A 5 12.60 -18.88 10.49
C ILE A 5 11.96 -17.84 9.58
N ILE A 6 11.08 -17.05 10.18
CA ILE A 6 10.38 -15.95 9.48
C ILE A 6 10.76 -14.64 10.17
N ILE A 7 11.22 -13.66 9.40
CA ILE A 7 11.60 -12.33 9.89
C ILE A 7 10.51 -11.33 9.51
N GLY A 8 9.85 -10.75 10.52
CA GLY A 8 8.76 -9.81 10.40
C GLY A 8 7.40 -10.45 10.65
N ALA A 9 6.70 -9.99 11.69
CA ALA A 9 5.36 -10.44 12.08
C ALA A 9 4.27 -9.49 11.58
N GLY A 10 4.41 -8.95 10.36
CA GLY A 10 3.38 -8.26 9.61
C GLY A 10 2.41 -9.25 8.95
N ALA A 11 1.55 -8.76 8.06
CA ALA A 11 0.52 -9.55 7.40
C ALA A 11 1.09 -10.81 6.70
N SER A 12 2.10 -10.63 5.84
CA SER A 12 2.71 -11.73 5.10
C SER A 12 3.46 -12.73 5.98
N GLY A 13 4.18 -12.23 7.00
CA GLY A 13 4.90 -13.11 7.92
C GLY A 13 3.97 -13.93 8.82
N LEU A 14 2.87 -13.35 9.27
CA LEU A 14 1.85 -14.07 10.04
C LEU A 14 1.18 -15.16 9.21
N MET A 15 0.86 -14.87 7.96
CA MET A 15 0.32 -15.87 7.03
C MET A 15 1.33 -16.99 6.77
N ALA A 16 2.59 -16.65 6.46
CA ALA A 16 3.63 -17.63 6.20
C ALA A 16 3.88 -18.53 7.43
N ALA A 17 3.86 -17.96 8.64
CA ALA A 17 4.03 -18.72 9.88
C ALA A 17 2.88 -19.70 10.12
N ALA A 18 1.64 -19.26 9.94
CA ALA A 18 0.47 -20.11 10.11
C ALA A 18 0.47 -21.26 9.09
N VAL A 19 0.77 -20.97 7.82
CA VAL A 19 0.80 -21.99 6.76
C VAL A 19 1.94 -22.98 6.99
N ALA A 20 3.17 -22.53 7.22
CA ALA A 20 4.31 -23.42 7.45
C ALA A 20 4.09 -24.34 8.67
N ALA A 21 3.61 -23.78 9.77
CA ALA A 21 3.35 -24.55 10.98
C ALA A 21 2.17 -25.52 10.84
N SER A 22 1.13 -25.18 10.07
CA SER A 22 0.00 -26.10 9.78
C SER A 22 0.44 -27.34 8.99
N LYS A 23 1.56 -27.25 8.28
CA LYS A 23 2.20 -28.39 7.56
C LYS A 23 3.14 -29.20 8.46
N GLY A 24 3.24 -28.86 9.74
CA GLY A 24 4.06 -29.58 10.70
C GLY A 24 5.51 -29.07 10.83
N ALA A 25 5.86 -27.96 10.19
CA ALA A 25 7.18 -27.35 10.33
C ALA A 25 7.38 -26.77 11.75
N ARG A 26 8.58 -26.89 12.29
CA ARG A 26 9.00 -26.17 13.50
C ARG A 26 9.38 -24.73 13.10
N VAL A 27 8.52 -23.78 13.44
CA VAL A 27 8.62 -22.37 13.00
C VAL A 27 9.03 -21.44 14.14
N ALA A 28 9.97 -20.52 13.86
CA ALA A 28 10.19 -19.33 14.68
C ALA A 28 9.78 -18.08 13.87
N LEU A 29 9.05 -17.17 14.52
CA LEU A 29 8.65 -15.87 13.96
C LEU A 29 9.33 -14.78 14.77
N LEU A 30 10.24 -14.03 14.13
CA LEU A 30 11.05 -12.99 14.76
C LEU A 30 10.50 -11.61 14.37
N GLU A 31 10.21 -10.77 15.34
CA GLU A 31 9.67 -9.42 15.17
C GLU A 31 10.49 -8.41 15.98
N HIS A 32 10.86 -7.28 15.36
CA HIS A 32 11.65 -6.27 16.07
C HIS A 32 10.80 -5.33 16.95
N LYS A 33 9.52 -5.18 16.64
CA LYS A 33 8.59 -4.47 17.52
C LYS A 33 8.21 -5.33 18.74
N ASP A 34 7.62 -4.69 19.72
CA ASP A 34 7.14 -5.30 20.96
C ASP A 34 5.91 -6.20 20.79
N ASP A 35 5.21 -6.10 19.64
CA ASP A 35 4.03 -6.90 19.32
C ASP A 35 3.88 -7.19 17.82
N ILE A 36 3.13 -8.25 17.50
CA ILE A 36 2.82 -8.70 16.14
C ILE A 36 1.72 -7.86 15.49
N GLY A 37 1.68 -7.79 14.15
CA GLY A 37 0.56 -7.26 13.39
C GLY A 37 0.33 -5.75 13.51
N LYS A 38 1.27 -4.96 14.02
CA LYS A 38 1.09 -3.52 14.26
C LYS A 38 0.58 -2.75 13.05
N LYS A 39 1.11 -3.03 11.85
CA LYS A 39 0.64 -2.37 10.62
C LYS A 39 -0.77 -2.82 10.23
N ILE A 40 -1.17 -4.06 10.53
CA ILE A 40 -2.54 -4.54 10.29
C ILE A 40 -3.55 -3.70 11.08
N LEU A 41 -3.25 -3.39 12.36
CA LEU A 41 -4.14 -2.61 13.23
C LEU A 41 -4.47 -1.22 12.67
N ALA A 42 -3.58 -0.63 11.86
CA ALA A 42 -3.78 0.68 11.24
C ALA A 42 -4.53 0.61 9.90
N THR A 43 -4.68 -0.57 9.28
CA THR A 43 -5.29 -0.72 7.96
C THR A 43 -6.79 -0.46 7.98
N GLY A 44 -7.30 0.12 6.89
CA GLY A 44 -8.73 0.41 6.74
C GLY A 44 -9.29 1.27 7.87
N ASN A 45 -8.53 2.23 8.39
CA ASN A 45 -8.88 3.04 9.57
C ASN A 45 -9.25 2.16 10.79
N GLY A 46 -8.44 1.14 11.07
CA GLY A 46 -8.66 0.21 12.17
C GLY A 46 -9.68 -0.91 11.92
N ARG A 47 -10.20 -1.01 10.67
CA ARG A 47 -11.21 -2.02 10.31
C ARG A 47 -10.63 -3.24 9.57
N CYS A 48 -9.41 -3.13 9.01
CA CYS A 48 -8.74 -4.15 8.20
C CYS A 48 -9.54 -4.54 6.94
N ASN A 49 -9.47 -3.74 5.88
CA ASN A 49 -9.96 -4.17 4.57
C ASN A 49 -9.02 -5.24 4.01
N PHE A 50 -9.31 -6.52 4.29
CA PHE A 50 -8.32 -7.57 4.09
C PHE A 50 -8.27 -8.15 2.68
N THR A 51 -9.29 -7.90 1.82
CA THR A 51 -9.27 -8.23 0.39
C THR A 51 -10.36 -7.48 -0.37
N ASN A 52 -10.48 -7.76 -1.67
CA ASN A 52 -11.48 -7.18 -2.56
C ASN A 52 -11.98 -8.25 -3.53
N THR A 53 -13.27 -8.26 -3.88
CA THR A 53 -13.82 -9.20 -4.86
C THR A 53 -13.47 -8.86 -6.31
N ASP A 54 -13.22 -7.56 -6.61
CA ASP A 54 -12.69 -7.10 -7.91
C ASP A 54 -11.17 -7.27 -7.97
N MET A 55 -10.72 -8.54 -7.93
CA MET A 55 -9.30 -8.89 -7.87
C MET A 55 -8.75 -9.22 -9.26
N SER A 56 -7.97 -8.30 -9.81
CA SER A 56 -7.30 -8.49 -11.10
C SER A 56 -5.87 -7.96 -11.09
N VAL A 57 -5.03 -8.44 -12.02
CA VAL A 57 -3.63 -8.03 -12.18
C VAL A 57 -3.49 -6.53 -12.41
N ASN A 58 -4.50 -5.88 -13.02
CA ASN A 58 -4.49 -4.45 -13.32
C ASN A 58 -4.69 -3.55 -12.08
N LYS A 59 -5.06 -4.13 -10.95
CA LYS A 59 -5.17 -3.44 -9.66
C LYS A 59 -3.82 -3.31 -8.94
N PHE A 60 -2.75 -3.79 -9.57
CA PHE A 60 -1.41 -3.79 -8.99
C PHE A 60 -0.39 -3.20 -9.97
N HIS A 61 0.62 -2.56 -9.41
CA HIS A 61 1.86 -2.17 -10.08
C HIS A 61 2.96 -3.19 -9.79
N GLY A 62 4.03 -3.18 -10.59
CA GLY A 62 5.16 -4.10 -10.47
C GLY A 62 5.10 -5.28 -11.44
N SER A 63 5.68 -6.42 -11.10
CA SER A 63 5.81 -7.58 -11.98
C SER A 63 4.47 -8.28 -12.24
N LYS A 64 3.93 -8.11 -13.44
CA LYS A 64 2.65 -8.75 -13.86
C LYS A 64 2.72 -10.28 -13.79
N ALA A 65 3.89 -10.89 -14.07
CA ALA A 65 4.09 -12.33 -13.98
C ALA A 65 3.98 -12.80 -12.51
N LEU A 66 4.64 -12.10 -11.60
CA LEU A 66 4.61 -12.40 -10.17
C LEU A 66 3.19 -12.28 -9.61
N ILE A 67 2.50 -11.19 -9.93
CA ILE A 67 1.11 -10.93 -9.50
C ILE A 67 0.18 -12.02 -10.04
N LYS A 68 0.24 -12.33 -11.35
CA LYS A 68 -0.61 -13.34 -11.97
C LYS A 68 -0.40 -14.73 -11.36
N ASN A 69 0.85 -15.16 -11.20
CA ASN A 69 1.17 -16.44 -10.57
C ASN A 69 0.72 -16.49 -9.11
N GLY A 70 0.95 -15.42 -8.34
CA GLY A 70 0.50 -15.35 -6.96
C GLY A 70 -1.00 -15.50 -6.83
N LEU A 71 -1.77 -14.63 -7.50
CA LEU A 71 -3.23 -14.65 -7.44
C LEU A 71 -3.86 -15.94 -7.99
N SER A 72 -3.18 -16.69 -8.85
CA SER A 72 -3.65 -18.01 -9.31
C SER A 72 -3.48 -19.11 -8.26
N GLN A 73 -2.57 -18.92 -7.29
CA GLN A 73 -2.32 -19.89 -6.22
C GLN A 73 -3.14 -19.58 -4.96
N PHE A 74 -3.32 -18.29 -4.65
CA PHE A 74 -4.08 -17.84 -3.47
C PHE A 74 -4.75 -16.50 -3.77
N ASN A 75 -6.05 -16.50 -4.00
CA ASN A 75 -6.85 -15.34 -4.39
C ASN A 75 -7.77 -14.84 -3.25
N TYR A 76 -8.64 -13.89 -3.56
CA TYR A 76 -9.57 -13.31 -2.58
C TYR A 76 -10.53 -14.35 -1.97
N ALA A 77 -10.97 -15.34 -2.73
CA ALA A 77 -11.88 -16.38 -2.22
C ALA A 77 -11.15 -17.29 -1.23
N ASP A 78 -9.88 -17.60 -1.50
CA ASP A 78 -9.00 -18.35 -0.60
C ASP A 78 -8.75 -17.55 0.69
N THR A 79 -8.54 -16.24 0.58
CA THR A 79 -8.41 -15.34 1.73
C THR A 79 -9.65 -15.36 2.60
N ILE A 80 -10.84 -15.23 2.01
CA ILE A 80 -12.11 -15.28 2.75
C ILE A 80 -12.27 -16.62 3.46
N ARG A 81 -11.95 -17.74 2.77
CA ARG A 81 -12.01 -19.09 3.34
C ARG A 81 -11.03 -19.23 4.51
N PHE A 82 -9.78 -18.83 4.33
CA PHE A 82 -8.75 -18.88 5.37
C PHE A 82 -9.18 -18.13 6.64
N PHE A 83 -9.64 -16.89 6.51
CA PHE A 83 -10.11 -16.13 7.67
C PHE A 83 -11.37 -16.71 8.31
N LYS A 84 -12.27 -17.30 7.52
CA LYS A 84 -13.43 -18.01 8.04
C LYS A 84 -13.01 -19.21 8.90
N GLU A 85 -12.00 -19.97 8.49
CA GLU A 85 -11.43 -21.09 9.24
C GLU A 85 -10.78 -20.63 10.56
N LEU A 86 -10.22 -19.42 10.57
CA LEU A 86 -9.72 -18.77 11.79
C LEU A 86 -10.85 -18.14 12.65
N GLY A 87 -12.12 -18.38 12.33
CA GLY A 87 -13.26 -17.84 13.08
C GLY A 87 -13.60 -16.38 12.78
N ILE A 88 -13.15 -15.83 11.65
CA ILE A 88 -13.45 -14.48 11.21
C ILE A 88 -14.40 -14.52 9.99
N PRO A 89 -15.72 -14.35 10.19
CA PRO A 89 -16.65 -14.15 9.08
C PRO A 89 -16.33 -12.86 8.32
N ALA A 90 -16.46 -12.92 7.00
CA ALA A 90 -16.27 -11.75 6.14
C ALA A 90 -17.55 -10.88 6.08
N TYR A 91 -17.36 -9.56 6.00
CA TYR A 91 -18.37 -8.56 5.68
C TYR A 91 -18.03 -7.92 4.34
N ASP A 92 -18.91 -8.09 3.37
CA ASP A 92 -18.78 -7.48 2.05
C ASP A 92 -19.46 -6.10 2.04
N ASN A 93 -18.70 -5.08 1.65
CA ASN A 93 -19.17 -3.72 1.44
C ASN A 93 -18.86 -3.30 0.00
N ALA A 94 -19.75 -3.64 -0.92
CA ALA A 94 -19.58 -3.35 -2.35
C ALA A 94 -18.22 -3.82 -2.91
N GLY A 95 -17.83 -5.03 -2.60
CA GLY A 95 -16.57 -5.66 -3.02
C GLY A 95 -15.39 -5.45 -2.08
N TYR A 96 -15.46 -4.49 -1.17
CA TYR A 96 -14.44 -4.30 -0.12
C TYR A 96 -14.71 -5.24 1.05
N ILE A 97 -13.80 -6.16 1.31
CA ILE A 97 -14.01 -7.22 2.31
C ILE A 97 -13.32 -6.89 3.62
N TYR A 98 -14.10 -6.90 4.70
CA TYR A 98 -13.67 -6.63 6.07
C TYR A 98 -13.97 -7.82 6.98
N PRO A 99 -13.33 -7.96 8.16
CA PRO A 99 -13.87 -8.82 9.20
C PRO A 99 -15.27 -8.32 9.61
N ASN A 100 -16.19 -9.23 9.89
CA ASN A 100 -17.58 -8.85 10.26
C ASN A 100 -17.62 -7.95 11.50
N SER A 101 -16.65 -8.11 12.41
CA SER A 101 -16.47 -7.22 13.58
C SER A 101 -16.09 -5.78 13.20
N LYS A 102 -15.64 -5.54 11.96
CA LYS A 102 -15.07 -4.26 11.50
C LYS A 102 -13.90 -3.76 12.38
N GLN A 103 -13.14 -4.69 12.96
CA GLN A 103 -12.02 -4.41 13.84
C GLN A 103 -10.77 -5.16 13.38
N ALA A 104 -9.72 -4.43 13.04
CA ALA A 104 -8.42 -4.99 12.68
C ALA A 104 -7.80 -5.84 13.82
N ALA A 105 -8.13 -5.49 15.06
CA ALA A 105 -7.69 -6.25 16.24
C ALA A 105 -8.19 -7.70 16.24
N SER A 106 -9.38 -7.98 15.68
CA SER A 106 -9.90 -9.35 15.57
C SER A 106 -9.01 -10.21 14.68
N VAL A 107 -8.47 -9.62 13.58
CA VAL A 107 -7.57 -10.32 12.66
C VAL A 107 -6.25 -10.67 13.35
N VAL A 108 -5.65 -9.73 14.07
CA VAL A 108 -4.40 -9.98 14.81
C VAL A 108 -4.61 -10.99 15.93
N ALA A 109 -5.73 -10.90 16.64
CA ALA A 109 -6.07 -11.86 17.71
C ALA A 109 -6.26 -13.28 17.16
N ALA A 110 -6.91 -13.44 16.01
CA ALA A 110 -7.07 -14.74 15.37
C ALA A 110 -5.73 -15.36 14.96
N PHE A 111 -4.82 -14.58 14.36
CA PHE A 111 -3.46 -15.06 14.08
C PHE A 111 -2.73 -15.44 15.39
N ARG A 112 -2.84 -14.65 16.45
CA ARG A 112 -2.19 -14.96 17.72
C ARG A 112 -2.66 -16.31 18.29
N MET A 113 -3.97 -16.55 18.28
CA MET A 113 -4.55 -17.81 18.72
C MET A 113 -4.10 -18.98 17.85
N GLU A 114 -4.08 -18.79 16.54
CA GLU A 114 -3.67 -19.84 15.58
C GLU A 114 -2.18 -20.19 15.73
N LEU A 115 -1.30 -19.19 15.82
CA LEU A 115 0.14 -19.42 16.03
C LEU A 115 0.41 -20.12 17.35
N MET A 116 -0.35 -19.80 18.41
CA MET A 116 -0.27 -20.50 19.70
C MET A 116 -0.72 -21.97 19.56
N ARG A 117 -1.84 -22.22 18.88
CA ARG A 117 -2.36 -23.58 18.61
C ARG A 117 -1.37 -24.43 17.81
N LEU A 118 -0.67 -23.80 16.87
CA LEU A 118 0.33 -24.45 16.02
C LEU A 118 1.74 -24.49 16.64
N HIS A 119 1.90 -24.07 17.88
CA HIS A 119 3.16 -24.05 18.63
C HIS A 119 4.28 -23.27 17.91
N VAL A 120 3.95 -22.18 17.21
CA VAL A 120 4.95 -21.29 16.61
C VAL A 120 5.69 -20.53 17.71
N ASP A 121 7.02 -20.52 17.65
CA ASP A 121 7.87 -19.79 18.60
C ASP A 121 7.93 -18.31 18.20
N VAL A 122 7.00 -17.50 18.71
CA VAL A 122 6.91 -16.06 18.42
C VAL A 122 7.82 -15.28 19.36
N LYS A 123 8.78 -14.54 18.80
CA LYS A 123 9.74 -13.71 19.54
C LYS A 123 9.66 -12.26 19.09
N THR A 124 9.25 -11.39 19.98
CA THR A 124 9.14 -9.95 19.76
C THR A 124 10.30 -9.17 20.38
N GLY A 125 10.53 -7.94 19.95
CA GLY A 125 11.63 -7.10 20.40
C GLY A 125 13.00 -7.70 20.03
N ILE A 126 13.12 -8.35 18.87
CA ILE A 126 14.34 -8.99 18.37
C ILE A 126 14.84 -8.25 17.12
N SER A 127 16.00 -7.63 17.20
CA SER A 127 16.66 -6.96 16.08
C SER A 127 17.66 -7.87 15.40
N ILE A 128 17.52 -8.04 14.08
CA ILE A 128 18.43 -8.84 13.27
C ILE A 128 19.70 -8.02 12.99
N THR A 129 20.86 -8.56 13.31
CA THR A 129 22.15 -7.91 13.09
C THR A 129 22.88 -8.47 11.89
N GLU A 130 22.76 -9.78 11.62
CA GLU A 130 23.43 -10.43 10.50
C GLU A 130 22.68 -11.71 10.08
N ILE A 131 22.72 -12.01 8.79
CA ILE A 131 22.24 -13.28 8.23
C ILE A 131 23.39 -13.94 7.47
N LYS A 132 23.68 -15.19 7.81
CA LYS A 132 24.71 -16.01 7.12
C LYS A 132 24.09 -17.28 6.59
N THR A 133 24.54 -17.70 5.41
CA THR A 133 24.37 -19.09 4.96
C THR A 133 25.30 -19.99 5.75
N ALA A 134 24.81 -21.12 6.21
CA ALA A 134 25.59 -22.08 6.98
C ALA A 134 25.36 -23.50 6.43
N GLY A 135 26.40 -24.31 6.36
CA GLY A 135 26.23 -25.74 6.13
C GLY A 135 25.44 -26.37 7.27
N ILE A 136 24.46 -27.21 6.98
CA ILE A 136 23.73 -27.98 7.99
C ILE A 136 24.55 -29.22 8.33
N THR A 137 25.00 -29.33 9.60
CA THR A 137 25.71 -30.52 10.07
C THR A 137 24.72 -31.56 10.60
N ALA A 138 25.12 -32.84 10.66
CA ALA A 138 24.29 -33.91 11.22
C ALA A 138 23.87 -33.64 12.68
N GLU A 139 24.70 -32.93 13.43
CA GLU A 139 24.41 -32.51 14.82
C GLU A 139 23.26 -31.49 14.91
N ASP A 140 23.07 -30.68 13.88
CA ASP A 140 21.99 -29.68 13.82
C ASP A 140 20.61 -30.31 13.60
N THR A 141 20.52 -31.56 13.14
CA THR A 141 19.26 -32.20 12.71
C THR A 141 18.57 -33.07 13.77
N ASN A 142 19.18 -33.34 14.93
CA ASN A 142 18.66 -34.25 15.96
C ASN A 142 18.18 -35.63 15.42
N SER A 143 18.67 -36.02 14.26
CA SER A 143 18.37 -37.31 13.64
C SER A 143 19.23 -38.34 14.32
N ALA A 144 18.64 -39.27 15.08
CA ALA A 144 19.33 -40.47 15.57
C ALA A 144 19.90 -41.20 14.34
N ALA A 145 21.18 -40.99 14.08
CA ALA A 145 21.87 -41.57 12.96
C ALA A 145 21.92 -43.08 13.17
N ASN A 146 21.32 -43.83 12.27
CA ASN A 146 21.57 -45.25 12.14
C ASN A 146 22.95 -45.41 11.48
N PRO A 147 23.96 -46.01 12.13
CA PRO A 147 25.38 -45.94 11.67
C PRO A 147 25.67 -46.78 10.44
N ALA A 148 24.68 -47.35 9.76
CA ALA A 148 24.91 -48.34 8.70
C ALA A 148 24.70 -47.83 7.24
N THR A 149 24.50 -46.57 6.99
CA THR A 149 24.41 -46.05 5.62
C THR A 149 25.39 -44.89 5.44
N ASN A 150 26.47 -45.12 4.68
CA ASN A 150 27.33 -44.10 4.10
C ASN A 150 26.51 -43.22 3.15
N LYS A 151 25.67 -42.33 3.68
CA LYS A 151 25.02 -41.26 2.90
C LYS A 151 25.95 -40.06 2.92
N LYS A 152 26.33 -39.62 1.72
CA LYS A 152 26.93 -38.34 1.42
C LYS A 152 26.32 -37.28 2.31
N THR A 153 27.14 -36.46 2.96
CA THR A 153 26.76 -35.23 3.63
C THR A 153 25.75 -34.50 2.76
N ASP A 154 24.55 -34.34 3.29
CA ASP A 154 23.48 -33.59 2.62
C ASP A 154 23.97 -32.13 2.54
N ASP A 155 24.35 -31.66 1.36
CA ASP A 155 24.95 -30.37 1.07
C ASP A 155 23.88 -29.25 1.16
N ARG A 156 22.89 -29.40 2.09
CA ARG A 156 21.84 -28.39 2.32
C ARG A 156 22.42 -27.25 3.09
N THR A 157 22.45 -26.12 2.43
CA THR A 157 22.70 -24.83 3.07
C THR A 157 21.52 -24.45 3.95
N GLY A 158 21.78 -24.13 5.21
CA GLY A 158 20.83 -23.51 6.14
C GLY A 158 21.18 -22.05 6.38
N TYR A 159 20.50 -21.46 7.36
CA TYR A 159 20.67 -20.06 7.73
C TYR A 159 20.98 -19.92 9.21
N CYS A 160 21.96 -19.06 9.52
CA CYS A 160 22.28 -18.60 10.85
C CYS A 160 21.92 -17.11 10.96
N ILE A 161 20.98 -16.79 11.80
CA ILE A 161 20.46 -15.44 12.02
C ILE A 161 21.02 -14.93 13.35
N GLN A 162 21.88 -13.91 13.30
CA GLN A 162 22.39 -13.22 14.48
C GLN A 162 21.44 -12.10 14.85
N THR A 163 21.20 -11.98 16.14
CA THR A 163 20.31 -10.95 16.70
C THR A 163 20.94 -10.29 17.92
N ASP A 164 20.34 -9.22 18.39
CA ASP A 164 20.71 -8.54 19.65
C ASP A 164 20.48 -9.42 20.90
N LYS A 165 19.74 -10.53 20.77
CA LYS A 165 19.40 -11.45 21.89
C LYS A 165 19.89 -12.89 21.69
N GLY A 166 20.85 -13.10 20.80
CA GLY A 166 21.43 -14.41 20.51
C GLY A 166 21.29 -14.83 19.07
N SER A 167 21.56 -16.07 18.77
CA SER A 167 21.54 -16.61 17.41
C SER A 167 20.48 -17.68 17.22
N PHE A 168 19.94 -17.77 16.01
CA PHE A 168 18.94 -18.74 15.61
C PHE A 168 19.42 -19.47 14.34
N LYS A 169 19.10 -20.75 14.23
CA LYS A 169 19.44 -21.56 13.04
C LYS A 169 18.19 -22.17 12.44
N SER A 170 18.11 -22.19 11.11
CA SER A 170 17.03 -22.84 10.36
C SER A 170 17.51 -23.46 9.06
N LYS A 171 16.73 -24.39 8.53
CA LYS A 171 16.91 -24.94 7.18
C LYS A 171 16.49 -23.94 6.11
N ARG A 172 15.46 -23.13 6.38
CA ARG A 172 14.88 -22.16 5.46
C ARG A 172 14.64 -20.84 6.15
N LEU A 173 14.61 -19.77 5.37
CA LEU A 173 14.42 -18.41 5.84
C LEU A 173 13.38 -17.71 4.96
N ILE A 174 12.38 -17.08 5.60
CA ILE A 174 11.39 -16.22 4.94
C ILE A 174 11.60 -14.81 5.46
N ILE A 175 11.82 -13.84 4.57
CA ILE A 175 11.94 -12.43 4.92
C ILE A 175 10.63 -11.72 4.54
N ALA A 176 9.93 -11.22 5.56
CA ALA A 176 8.61 -10.60 5.50
C ALA A 176 8.55 -9.22 6.18
N CYS A 177 9.69 -8.50 6.18
CA CYS A 177 9.87 -7.27 6.97
C CYS A 177 9.22 -6.01 6.38
N GLY A 178 8.65 -6.08 5.16
CA GLY A 178 8.15 -4.91 4.43
C GLY A 178 9.25 -3.96 3.96
N LEU A 179 8.87 -2.74 3.56
CA LEU A 179 9.79 -1.70 3.07
C LEU A 179 9.93 -0.56 4.08
N THR A 180 9.50 0.65 3.71
CA THR A 180 9.69 1.85 4.56
C THR A 180 8.38 2.58 4.88
N ALA A 181 7.22 2.12 4.39
CA ALA A 181 5.95 2.78 4.67
C ALA A 181 5.49 2.56 6.12
N SER A 182 5.19 3.66 6.81
CA SER A 182 4.78 3.67 8.22
C SER A 182 5.86 3.07 9.17
N PRO A 183 7.08 3.62 9.22
CA PRO A 183 8.22 3.02 9.92
C PRO A 183 7.99 2.83 11.43
N LYS A 184 7.13 3.66 12.03
CA LYS A 184 6.72 3.50 13.44
C LYS A 184 5.99 2.18 13.69
N LEU A 185 5.34 1.62 12.66
CA LEU A 185 4.58 0.37 12.73
C LEU A 185 5.40 -0.87 12.31
N GLY A 186 6.70 -0.71 11.99
CA GLY A 186 7.61 -1.82 11.76
C GLY A 186 8.24 -1.89 10.37
N SER A 187 7.72 -1.20 9.37
CA SER A 187 8.34 -1.16 8.02
C SER A 187 9.32 0.01 7.94
N ASP A 188 10.55 -0.17 8.42
CA ASP A 188 11.54 0.90 8.60
C ASP A 188 12.81 0.75 7.75
N GLY A 189 12.88 -0.30 6.91
CA GLY A 189 14.04 -0.57 6.05
C GLY A 189 15.25 -1.14 6.79
N SER A 190 15.15 -1.47 8.07
CA SER A 190 16.27 -1.98 8.89
C SER A 190 16.92 -3.25 8.35
N MET A 191 16.18 -4.03 7.52
CA MET A 191 16.67 -5.27 6.92
C MET A 191 17.39 -5.10 5.57
N PHE A 192 17.40 -3.90 4.98
CA PHE A 192 17.95 -3.73 3.63
C PHE A 192 19.42 -4.12 3.54
N ARG A 193 20.23 -3.67 4.51
CA ARG A 193 21.66 -4.03 4.55
C ARG A 193 21.89 -5.54 4.57
N GLN A 194 21.08 -6.29 5.32
CA GLN A 194 21.19 -7.75 5.43
C GLN A 194 20.79 -8.42 4.12
N ILE A 195 19.76 -7.92 3.46
CA ILE A 195 19.28 -8.43 2.17
C ILE A 195 20.31 -8.15 1.06
N GLU A 196 20.89 -6.95 1.04
CA GLU A 196 21.96 -6.59 0.12
C GLU A 196 23.25 -7.40 0.35
N ALA A 197 23.58 -7.69 1.62
CA ALA A 197 24.71 -8.57 1.97
C ALA A 197 24.53 -10.02 1.49
N LEU A 198 23.28 -10.45 1.29
CA LEU A 198 22.95 -11.72 0.62
C LEU A 198 22.97 -11.61 -0.92
N GLY A 199 23.41 -10.48 -1.48
CA GLY A 199 23.55 -10.29 -2.93
C GLY A 199 22.27 -9.92 -3.67
N HIS A 200 21.19 -9.60 -2.96
CA HIS A 200 19.94 -9.12 -3.55
C HIS A 200 19.94 -7.60 -3.74
N HIS A 201 19.35 -7.15 -4.84
CA HIS A 201 19.21 -5.74 -5.14
C HIS A 201 17.82 -5.24 -4.71
N ILE A 202 17.80 -4.13 -3.98
CA ILE A 202 16.57 -3.46 -3.56
C ILE A 202 16.37 -2.22 -4.44
N GLN A 203 15.30 -2.20 -5.22
CA GLN A 203 14.85 -0.99 -5.91
C GLN A 203 14.36 0.01 -4.85
N LYS A 204 14.80 1.26 -4.99
CA LYS A 204 14.49 2.34 -4.05
C LYS A 204 13.01 2.36 -3.68
N PRO A 205 12.65 2.22 -2.39
CA PRO A 205 11.27 2.37 -1.95
C PRO A 205 10.76 3.79 -2.15
N LEU A 206 9.62 3.93 -2.81
CA LEU A 206 8.96 5.20 -3.07
C LEU A 206 7.59 5.21 -2.37
N PRO A 207 7.22 6.30 -1.67
CA PRO A 207 5.92 6.40 -1.02
C PRO A 207 4.77 6.21 -2.02
N ALA A 208 3.83 5.34 -1.70
CA ALA A 208 2.60 5.11 -2.45
C ALA A 208 1.39 5.07 -1.50
N LEU A 209 0.18 5.21 -2.03
CA LEU A 209 -1.04 5.46 -1.26
C LEU A 209 -0.83 6.61 -0.25
N CYS A 210 -0.38 7.73 -0.75
CA CYS A 210 -0.05 8.92 0.03
C CYS A 210 -0.52 10.20 -0.67
N GLY A 211 -0.58 11.30 0.09
CA GLY A 211 -0.80 12.63 -0.46
C GLY A 211 0.47 13.25 -1.05
N PHE A 212 0.32 14.39 -1.70
CA PHE A 212 1.41 15.11 -2.35
C PHE A 212 1.47 16.59 -1.95
N ASN A 213 2.68 17.09 -1.83
CA ASN A 213 2.93 18.52 -1.76
C ASN A 213 2.74 19.13 -3.15
N CYS A 214 1.90 20.17 -3.25
CA CYS A 214 1.54 20.78 -4.53
C CYS A 214 1.61 22.31 -4.46
N ASP A 215 1.78 22.92 -5.65
CA ASP A 215 1.59 24.36 -5.88
C ASP A 215 0.49 24.57 -6.92
N GLY A 216 -0.06 25.80 -6.97
CA GLY A 216 -1.07 26.20 -7.97
C GLY A 216 -2.42 26.60 -7.39
N LEU A 217 -2.64 26.36 -6.08
CA LEU A 217 -3.74 26.88 -5.26
C LEU A 217 -3.17 27.40 -3.93
N ASN A 218 -3.92 28.25 -3.27
CA ASN A 218 -3.58 28.66 -1.89
C ASN A 218 -4.10 27.60 -0.89
N PHE A 219 -3.39 26.49 -0.81
CA PHE A 219 -3.76 25.34 0.00
C PHE A 219 -3.99 25.67 1.49
N LYS A 220 -3.30 26.69 2.02
CA LYS A 220 -3.51 27.11 3.42
C LYS A 220 -4.91 27.67 3.65
N LYS A 221 -5.49 28.38 2.67
CA LYS A 221 -6.85 28.92 2.77
C LYS A 221 -7.93 27.87 2.66
N ILE A 222 -7.66 26.80 1.92
CA ILE A 222 -8.62 25.73 1.61
C ILE A 222 -8.36 24.44 2.40
N THR A 223 -7.47 24.51 3.38
CA THR A 223 -7.14 23.33 4.21
C THR A 223 -8.36 22.77 4.93
N GLY A 224 -8.46 21.44 4.99
CA GLY A 224 -9.57 20.70 5.62
C GLY A 224 -10.79 20.55 4.73
N VAL A 225 -10.85 21.15 3.55
CA VAL A 225 -11.95 20.95 2.59
C VAL A 225 -11.89 19.53 2.04
N ARG A 226 -13.04 18.87 1.98
CA ARG A 226 -13.30 17.60 1.31
C ARG A 226 -14.40 17.79 0.30
N CYS A 227 -14.26 17.22 -0.88
CA CYS A 227 -15.27 17.28 -1.93
C CYS A 227 -15.09 16.09 -2.88
N ASP A 228 -16.18 15.68 -3.52
CA ASP A 228 -16.08 14.76 -4.64
C ASP A 228 -15.41 15.45 -5.81
N ALA A 229 -14.39 14.82 -6.35
CA ALA A 229 -13.62 15.37 -7.46
C ALA A 229 -13.04 14.24 -8.34
N THR A 230 -12.82 14.55 -9.61
CA THR A 230 -11.97 13.75 -10.47
C THR A 230 -10.56 14.34 -10.49
N VAL A 231 -9.56 13.53 -10.24
CA VAL A 231 -8.15 13.90 -10.34
C VAL A 231 -7.49 13.11 -11.47
N ALA A 232 -6.77 13.79 -12.34
CA ALA A 232 -6.05 13.18 -13.45
C ALA A 232 -4.57 13.53 -13.37
N SER A 233 -3.69 12.51 -13.39
CA SER A 233 -2.24 12.73 -13.43
C SER A 233 -1.77 13.05 -14.85
N VAL A 234 -0.91 14.06 -14.95
CA VAL A 234 -0.25 14.48 -16.20
C VAL A 234 1.25 14.39 -15.98
N ILE A 235 1.92 13.54 -16.75
CA ILE A 235 3.36 13.31 -16.68
C ILE A 235 3.99 13.77 -17.99
N ASP A 236 4.93 14.71 -17.93
CA ASP A 236 5.56 15.34 -19.10
C ASP A 236 4.56 15.82 -20.17
N GLY A 237 3.42 16.36 -19.70
CA GLY A 237 2.36 16.89 -20.56
C GLY A 237 1.37 15.84 -21.10
N GLN A 238 1.54 14.57 -20.77
CA GLN A 238 0.62 13.50 -21.18
C GLN A 238 -0.25 13.05 -19.99
N MET A 239 -1.57 13.04 -20.20
CA MET A 239 -2.52 12.46 -19.22
C MET A 239 -2.30 10.95 -19.16
N THR A 240 -2.17 10.41 -17.93
CA THR A 240 -1.83 9.00 -17.71
C THR A 240 -2.93 8.22 -17.04
N GLU A 241 -3.36 8.64 -15.85
CA GLU A 241 -4.41 7.98 -15.08
C GLU A 241 -5.34 9.02 -14.47
N GLN A 242 -6.61 8.64 -14.30
CA GLN A 242 -7.59 9.45 -13.58
C GLN A 242 -8.41 8.60 -12.60
N ASN A 243 -8.85 9.23 -11.53
CA ASN A 243 -9.71 8.59 -10.54
C ASN A 243 -10.68 9.61 -9.94
N THR A 244 -11.90 9.16 -9.61
CA THR A 244 -12.95 9.98 -9.00
C THR A 244 -13.24 9.51 -7.59
N GLY A 245 -13.44 10.44 -6.66
CA GLY A 245 -13.77 10.15 -5.28
C GLY A 245 -13.61 11.36 -4.37
N GLU A 246 -13.66 11.15 -3.05
CA GLU A 246 -13.48 12.21 -2.06
C GLU A 246 -12.01 12.69 -2.06
N LEU A 247 -11.80 13.87 -2.65
CA LEU A 247 -10.54 14.61 -2.59
C LEU A 247 -10.44 15.35 -1.25
N GLN A 248 -9.28 15.30 -0.64
CA GLN A 248 -8.95 16.07 0.56
C GLN A 248 -7.89 17.12 0.24
N LEU A 249 -8.22 18.38 0.50
CA LEU A 249 -7.30 19.51 0.40
C LEU A 249 -6.66 19.76 1.76
N ALA A 250 -5.34 19.74 1.80
CA ALA A 250 -4.54 19.97 3.00
C ALA A 250 -3.64 21.19 2.81
N ASP A 251 -3.05 21.72 3.87
CA ASP A 251 -2.16 22.89 3.83
C ASP A 251 -0.93 22.70 2.93
N TYR A 252 -0.55 21.45 2.69
CA TYR A 252 0.60 21.05 1.84
C TYR A 252 0.21 20.74 0.39
N GLY A 253 -1.07 20.52 0.09
CA GLY A 253 -1.50 20.08 -1.24
C GLY A 253 -2.72 19.16 -1.22
N ILE A 254 -2.63 18.02 -1.93
CA ILE A 254 -3.75 17.11 -2.19
C ILE A 254 -3.56 15.75 -1.53
N SER A 255 -4.68 15.15 -1.13
CA SER A 255 -4.80 13.84 -0.51
C SER A 255 -6.19 13.23 -0.79
N GLY A 256 -6.49 12.08 -0.22
CA GLY A 256 -7.78 11.40 -0.40
C GLY A 256 -7.67 10.23 -1.37
N ILE A 257 -8.74 9.43 -1.43
CA ILE A 257 -8.75 8.18 -2.19
C ILE A 257 -8.36 8.37 -3.67
N PRO A 258 -8.90 9.35 -4.43
CA PRO A 258 -8.55 9.48 -5.84
C PRO A 258 -7.06 9.82 -6.06
N VAL A 259 -6.43 10.56 -5.13
CA VAL A 259 -4.99 10.84 -5.17
C VAL A 259 -4.18 9.58 -4.83
N PHE A 260 -4.63 8.78 -3.86
CA PHE A 260 -3.94 7.55 -3.49
C PHE A 260 -3.90 6.55 -4.65
N GLN A 261 -4.97 6.44 -5.42
CA GLN A 261 -5.05 5.51 -6.55
C GLN A 261 -3.97 5.76 -7.61
N ILE A 262 -3.63 7.01 -7.88
CA ILE A 262 -2.65 7.41 -8.89
C ILE A 262 -1.26 7.70 -8.31
N SER A 263 -1.08 7.54 -6.99
CA SER A 263 0.12 7.98 -6.26
C SER A 263 1.39 7.21 -6.62
N SER A 264 1.29 5.90 -6.83
CA SER A 264 2.45 5.04 -7.18
C SER A 264 3.07 5.51 -8.50
N LEU A 265 2.24 5.76 -9.51
CA LEU A 265 2.68 6.26 -10.81
C LEU A 265 3.36 7.62 -10.69
N MET A 266 2.74 8.55 -9.96
CA MET A 266 3.30 9.90 -9.75
C MET A 266 4.63 9.87 -8.99
N SER A 267 4.74 9.02 -7.94
CA SER A 267 5.99 8.87 -7.18
C SER A 267 7.12 8.32 -8.04
N ARG A 268 6.84 7.32 -8.88
CA ARG A 268 7.82 6.77 -9.84
C ARG A 268 8.25 7.78 -10.89
N ALA A 269 7.33 8.63 -11.38
CA ALA A 269 7.63 9.69 -12.34
C ALA A 269 8.52 10.78 -11.72
N LEU A 270 8.19 11.25 -10.51
CA LEU A 270 9.00 12.23 -9.79
C LEU A 270 10.41 11.72 -9.49
N ASP A 271 10.56 10.44 -9.11
CA ASP A 271 11.88 9.84 -8.86
C ASP A 271 12.76 9.79 -10.12
N LYS A 272 12.14 9.69 -11.29
CA LYS A 272 12.82 9.80 -12.60
C LYS A 272 13.10 11.24 -13.04
N GLY A 273 12.73 12.23 -12.24
CA GLY A 273 12.90 13.65 -12.58
C GLY A 273 11.87 14.17 -13.59
N GLN A 274 10.79 13.45 -13.86
CA GLN A 274 9.73 13.87 -14.78
C GLN A 274 8.87 14.96 -14.15
N ARG A 275 8.30 15.83 -14.98
CA ARG A 275 7.33 16.83 -14.56
C ARG A 275 5.98 16.16 -14.29
N VAL A 276 5.45 16.37 -13.10
CA VAL A 276 4.15 15.82 -12.69
C VAL A 276 3.21 16.95 -12.33
N GLU A 277 2.03 16.93 -12.95
CA GLU A 277 0.89 17.81 -12.64
C GLU A 277 -0.35 16.97 -12.36
N VAL A 278 -1.30 17.52 -11.63
CA VAL A 278 -2.64 16.95 -11.47
C VAL A 278 -3.66 17.96 -11.94
N ILE A 279 -4.55 17.53 -12.84
CA ILE A 279 -5.73 18.29 -13.23
C ILE A 279 -6.89 17.83 -12.34
N ILE A 280 -7.57 18.78 -11.73
CA ILE A 280 -8.68 18.53 -10.80
C ILE A 280 -9.96 19.09 -11.39
N ASP A 281 -10.97 18.23 -11.51
CA ASP A 281 -12.35 18.58 -11.74
C ASP A 281 -13.08 18.52 -10.40
N PHE A 282 -13.49 19.68 -9.88
CA PHE A 282 -14.19 19.80 -8.60
C PHE A 282 -15.71 19.60 -8.68
N LEU A 283 -16.26 19.42 -9.88
CA LEU A 283 -17.68 19.15 -10.14
C LEU A 283 -17.85 18.09 -11.23
N PRO A 284 -17.45 16.84 -10.97
CA PRO A 284 -17.48 15.78 -11.99
C PRO A 284 -18.90 15.41 -12.46
N ALA A 285 -19.91 15.77 -11.69
CA ALA A 285 -21.32 15.56 -12.06
C ALA A 285 -21.82 16.50 -13.18
N PHE A 286 -21.09 17.57 -13.47
CA PHE A 286 -21.41 18.52 -14.54
C PHE A 286 -20.43 18.38 -15.70
N SER A 287 -20.90 18.42 -16.92
CA SER A 287 -20.06 18.71 -18.08
C SER A 287 -19.65 20.18 -18.07
N ASP A 288 -18.67 20.54 -18.90
CA ASP A 288 -18.24 21.94 -19.07
C ASP A 288 -19.40 22.83 -19.53
N ASP A 289 -20.20 22.35 -20.49
CA ASP A 289 -21.33 23.11 -21.05
C ASP A 289 -22.45 23.27 -20.03
N GLU A 290 -22.77 22.23 -19.25
CA GLU A 290 -23.77 22.30 -18.19
C GLU A 290 -23.37 23.29 -17.09
N LEU A 291 -22.11 23.27 -16.65
CA LEU A 291 -21.62 24.21 -15.64
C LEU A 291 -21.61 25.65 -16.18
N ASN A 292 -21.12 25.84 -17.41
CA ASN A 292 -21.11 27.16 -18.05
C ASN A 292 -22.53 27.70 -18.24
N GLY A 293 -23.46 26.85 -18.67
CA GLY A 293 -24.90 27.18 -18.77
C GLY A 293 -25.47 27.56 -17.41
N TYR A 294 -25.22 26.77 -16.37
CA TYR A 294 -25.66 27.05 -15.01
C TYR A 294 -25.16 28.43 -14.50
N ILE A 295 -23.89 28.75 -14.71
CA ILE A 295 -23.32 30.06 -14.29
C ILE A 295 -24.00 31.21 -15.05
N LYS A 296 -24.22 31.07 -16.37
CA LYS A 296 -24.93 32.07 -17.20
C LYS A 296 -26.37 32.27 -16.76
N ASP A 297 -27.12 31.20 -16.56
CA ASP A 297 -28.51 31.26 -16.13
C ASP A 297 -28.64 31.93 -14.76
N ARG A 298 -27.73 31.62 -13.85
CA ARG A 298 -27.66 32.29 -12.54
C ARG A 298 -27.34 33.78 -12.70
N SER A 299 -26.46 34.16 -13.60
CA SER A 299 -26.17 35.58 -13.90
C SER A 299 -27.41 36.34 -14.40
N ILE A 300 -28.15 35.73 -15.32
CA ILE A 300 -29.36 36.35 -15.91
C ILE A 300 -30.47 36.40 -14.86
N THR A 301 -30.69 35.38 -14.09
CA THR A 301 -31.78 35.27 -13.12
C THR A 301 -31.52 36.06 -11.81
N THR A 302 -30.26 36.48 -11.58
CA THR A 302 -29.92 37.29 -10.40
C THR A 302 -30.27 38.75 -10.66
N THR A 303 -31.41 39.17 -10.14
CA THR A 303 -31.97 40.56 -10.32
C THR A 303 -31.47 41.54 -9.27
N ASP A 304 -30.94 41.03 -8.17
CA ASP A 304 -30.38 41.82 -7.05
C ASP A 304 -28.89 42.15 -7.23
N ASN A 305 -28.31 42.81 -6.24
CA ASN A 305 -26.91 43.21 -6.27
C ASN A 305 -25.95 42.18 -5.66
N ARG A 306 -26.32 40.87 -5.64
CA ARG A 306 -25.41 39.83 -5.13
C ARG A 306 -24.08 39.81 -5.87
N SER A 307 -23.06 39.63 -5.09
CA SER A 307 -21.72 39.35 -5.60
C SER A 307 -21.64 37.97 -6.25
N LEU A 308 -20.64 37.74 -7.07
CA LEU A 308 -20.37 36.43 -7.70
C LEU A 308 -20.29 35.29 -6.65
N ASN A 309 -19.59 35.53 -5.54
CA ASN A 309 -19.51 34.56 -4.46
C ASN A 309 -20.87 34.24 -3.84
N GLU A 310 -21.69 35.25 -3.61
CA GLU A 310 -23.08 35.07 -3.07
C GLU A 310 -23.98 34.36 -4.08
N MET A 311 -23.84 34.67 -5.38
CA MET A 311 -24.62 34.06 -6.44
C MET A 311 -24.35 32.58 -6.59
N LEU A 312 -23.08 32.14 -6.43
CA LEU A 312 -22.66 30.76 -6.55
C LEU A 312 -22.59 30.03 -5.18
N ASN A 313 -23.04 30.67 -4.11
CA ASN A 313 -23.09 30.05 -2.79
C ASN A 313 -23.87 28.73 -2.83
N GLY A 314 -23.29 27.66 -2.28
CA GLY A 314 -23.85 26.30 -2.30
C GLY A 314 -23.44 25.44 -3.49
N LEU A 315 -22.70 25.98 -4.50
CA LEU A 315 -22.17 25.18 -5.61
C LEU A 315 -20.98 24.31 -5.13
N LEU A 316 -20.11 24.88 -4.29
CA LEU A 316 -18.94 24.22 -3.69
C LEU A 316 -18.78 24.69 -2.23
N ASN A 317 -17.89 24.06 -1.48
CA ASN A 317 -17.44 24.60 -0.20
C ASN A 317 -16.95 26.05 -0.40
N ASN A 318 -17.42 26.99 0.43
CA ASN A 318 -17.19 28.41 0.22
C ASN A 318 -15.70 28.82 0.18
N LYS A 319 -14.83 28.17 0.98
CA LYS A 319 -13.38 28.42 0.93
C LYS A 319 -12.81 28.04 -0.43
N LEU A 320 -13.23 26.88 -0.95
CA LEU A 320 -12.79 26.37 -2.25
C LEU A 320 -13.34 27.24 -3.39
N LEU A 321 -14.62 27.60 -3.33
CA LEU A 321 -15.26 28.47 -4.32
C LEU A 321 -14.53 29.81 -4.45
N LEU A 322 -14.22 30.47 -3.34
CA LEU A 322 -13.48 31.73 -3.32
C LEU A 322 -12.08 31.58 -3.96
N GLU A 323 -11.37 30.52 -3.66
CA GLU A 323 -10.04 30.26 -4.23
C GLU A 323 -10.15 30.05 -5.75
N LEU A 324 -11.14 29.30 -6.22
CA LEU A 324 -11.36 29.06 -7.66
C LEU A 324 -11.82 30.31 -8.42
N ILE A 325 -12.64 31.17 -7.78
CA ILE A 325 -13.00 32.47 -8.35
C ILE A 325 -11.73 33.33 -8.50
N HIS A 326 -10.90 33.43 -7.47
CA HIS A 326 -9.63 34.17 -7.58
C HIS A 326 -8.73 33.58 -8.69
N LYS A 327 -8.63 32.25 -8.78
CA LYS A 327 -7.85 31.57 -9.83
C LYS A 327 -8.39 31.84 -11.23
N SER A 328 -9.68 32.04 -11.41
CA SER A 328 -10.28 32.41 -12.70
C SER A 328 -9.94 33.82 -13.16
N GLY A 329 -9.40 34.67 -12.28
CA GLY A 329 -9.14 36.09 -12.55
C GLY A 329 -10.37 36.99 -12.40
N VAL A 330 -11.54 36.43 -12.05
CA VAL A 330 -12.77 37.20 -11.83
C VAL A 330 -12.80 37.65 -10.36
N SER A 331 -13.24 38.90 -10.10
CA SER A 331 -13.40 39.39 -8.73
C SER A 331 -14.59 38.70 -8.04
N PRO A 332 -14.41 38.18 -6.81
CA PRO A 332 -15.54 37.62 -6.01
C PRO A 332 -16.66 38.63 -5.74
N ASP A 333 -16.31 39.91 -5.69
CA ASP A 333 -17.24 41.01 -5.42
C ASP A 333 -17.93 41.53 -6.69
N LYS A 334 -17.56 41.07 -7.87
CA LYS A 334 -18.21 41.40 -9.14
C LYS A 334 -19.68 41.04 -9.03
N LYS A 335 -20.57 41.98 -9.42
CA LYS A 335 -22.02 41.69 -9.40
C LYS A 335 -22.34 40.56 -10.36
N GLY A 336 -23.05 39.53 -9.89
CA GLY A 336 -23.38 38.33 -10.66
C GLY A 336 -24.00 38.66 -12.02
N ARG A 337 -24.94 39.60 -12.07
CA ARG A 337 -25.60 40.08 -13.30
C ARG A 337 -24.68 40.77 -14.32
N LEU A 338 -23.43 41.09 -13.95
CA LEU A 338 -22.43 41.74 -14.81
C LEU A 338 -21.38 40.78 -15.32
N LEU A 339 -21.57 39.47 -15.15
CA LEU A 339 -20.65 38.48 -15.71
C LEU A 339 -20.73 38.51 -17.24
N THR A 340 -19.58 38.46 -17.87
CA THR A 340 -19.45 38.29 -19.32
C THR A 340 -19.37 36.80 -19.66
N ASP A 341 -19.55 36.45 -20.92
CA ASP A 341 -19.33 35.08 -21.41
C ASP A 341 -17.93 34.57 -21.13
N ASP A 342 -16.92 35.44 -21.19
CA ASP A 342 -15.53 35.08 -20.92
C ASP A 342 -15.30 34.83 -19.40
N ASP A 343 -15.97 35.62 -18.53
CA ASP A 343 -15.97 35.33 -17.09
C ASP A 343 -16.56 33.94 -16.81
N CYS A 344 -17.69 33.60 -17.42
CA CYS A 344 -18.35 32.30 -17.22
C CYS A 344 -17.45 31.13 -17.69
N LYS A 345 -16.81 31.28 -18.86
CA LYS A 345 -15.84 30.29 -19.37
C LYS A 345 -14.63 30.16 -18.44
N SER A 346 -14.09 31.30 -17.95
CA SER A 346 -12.92 31.29 -17.06
C SER A 346 -13.25 30.62 -15.72
N LEU A 347 -14.45 30.88 -15.18
CA LEU A 347 -14.96 30.22 -13.96
C LEU A 347 -15.12 28.72 -14.19
N THR A 348 -15.78 28.32 -15.28
CA THR A 348 -15.95 26.91 -15.65
C THR A 348 -14.58 26.21 -15.73
N ARG A 349 -13.64 26.80 -16.45
CA ARG A 349 -12.27 26.25 -16.55
C ARG A 349 -11.57 26.14 -15.21
N SER A 350 -11.72 27.15 -14.34
CA SER A 350 -11.11 27.13 -13.00
C SER A 350 -11.74 26.07 -12.11
N ILE A 351 -13.02 25.72 -12.27
CA ILE A 351 -13.69 24.69 -11.49
C ILE A 351 -13.40 23.28 -12.05
N LYS A 352 -13.44 23.13 -13.36
CA LYS A 352 -13.37 21.82 -14.06
C LYS A 352 -11.94 21.39 -14.40
N HIS A 353 -11.01 22.31 -14.58
CA HIS A 353 -9.68 22.03 -15.13
C HIS A 353 -8.56 22.72 -14.31
N THR A 354 -8.68 22.70 -13.00
CA THR A 354 -7.62 23.25 -12.14
C THR A 354 -6.37 22.38 -12.19
N ALA A 355 -5.30 22.94 -12.76
CA ALA A 355 -3.98 22.32 -12.73
C ALA A 355 -3.22 22.72 -11.44
N VAL A 356 -2.63 21.72 -10.78
CA VAL A 356 -1.68 21.87 -9.66
C VAL A 356 -0.39 21.15 -9.99
N SER A 357 0.75 21.80 -9.70
CA SER A 357 2.08 21.19 -9.90
C SER A 357 2.45 20.33 -8.70
N VAL A 358 2.79 19.08 -8.94
CA VAL A 358 3.18 18.13 -7.91
C VAL A 358 4.68 18.25 -7.64
N LYS A 359 5.09 18.49 -6.40
CA LYS A 359 6.49 18.69 -6.01
C LYS A 359 7.16 17.44 -5.48
N LYS A 360 6.50 16.77 -4.54
CA LYS A 360 6.99 15.54 -3.92
C LYS A 360 5.87 14.79 -3.22
N PRO A 361 5.97 13.46 -3.09
CA PRO A 361 5.07 12.72 -2.22
C PRO A 361 5.26 13.14 -0.75
N ARG A 362 4.26 12.92 0.07
CA ARG A 362 4.42 12.93 1.52
C ARG A 362 5.40 11.83 1.92
N GLY A 363 6.15 12.05 2.99
CA GLY A 363 7.18 11.12 3.44
C GLY A 363 6.64 9.72 3.78
N ALA A 364 7.55 8.78 3.96
CA ALA A 364 7.24 7.39 4.27
C ALA A 364 6.34 7.22 5.50
N GLU A 365 6.42 8.14 6.46
CA GLU A 365 5.59 8.15 7.66
C GLU A 365 4.09 8.37 7.39
N PHE A 366 3.74 8.94 6.22
CA PHE A 366 2.36 9.19 5.79
C PHE A 366 1.91 8.26 4.66
N ALA A 367 2.82 7.43 4.15
CA ALA A 367 2.51 6.45 3.12
C ALA A 367 1.91 5.18 3.74
N GLN A 368 0.90 4.61 3.10
CA GLN A 368 0.34 3.34 3.52
C GLN A 368 1.19 2.16 3.02
N VAL A 369 1.77 2.29 1.82
CA VAL A 369 2.65 1.32 1.19
C VAL A 369 3.78 2.01 0.45
N CYS A 370 4.77 1.22 -0.01
CA CYS A 370 5.80 1.66 -0.94
C CYS A 370 5.68 0.93 -2.28
N ALA A 371 6.03 1.63 -3.35
CA ALA A 371 6.45 1.05 -4.61
C ALA A 371 7.96 0.76 -4.57
N GLY A 372 8.44 -0.22 -5.31
CA GLY A 372 9.83 -0.70 -5.24
C GLY A 372 9.96 -1.95 -4.39
N GLY A 373 11.17 -2.35 -4.06
CA GLY A 373 11.48 -3.57 -3.31
C GLY A 373 12.51 -4.45 -4.00
N ILE A 374 12.57 -5.71 -3.66
CA ILE A 374 13.54 -6.66 -4.23
C ILE A 374 13.35 -6.78 -5.74
N CYS A 375 14.47 -6.80 -6.47
CA CYS A 375 14.50 -7.02 -7.91
C CYS A 375 13.82 -8.35 -8.25
N THR A 376 12.66 -8.30 -8.90
CA THR A 376 11.84 -9.48 -9.20
C THR A 376 12.51 -10.48 -10.14
N LYS A 377 13.58 -10.09 -10.87
CA LYS A 377 14.38 -11.00 -11.69
C LYS A 377 15.18 -12.01 -10.86
N GLU A 378 15.46 -11.69 -9.61
CA GLU A 378 16.21 -12.51 -8.65
C GLU A 378 15.32 -13.49 -7.89
N ILE A 379 14.00 -13.45 -8.12
CA ILE A 379 13.00 -14.25 -7.43
C ILE A 379 12.34 -15.21 -8.42
N ASP A 380 12.11 -16.45 -7.99
CA ASP A 380 11.24 -17.36 -8.73
C ASP A 380 9.78 -16.91 -8.61
N VAL A 381 9.11 -16.73 -9.74
CA VAL A 381 7.75 -16.18 -9.79
C VAL A 381 6.67 -17.12 -9.25
N ARG A 382 6.97 -18.41 -9.09
CA ARG A 382 6.01 -19.42 -8.61
C ARG A 382 6.15 -19.68 -7.12
N THR A 383 7.39 -19.74 -6.64
CA THR A 383 7.72 -20.16 -5.27
C THR A 383 8.07 -19.00 -4.36
N LEU A 384 8.36 -17.82 -4.93
CA LEU A 384 8.91 -16.64 -4.24
C LEU A 384 10.29 -16.91 -3.61
N GLU A 385 10.97 -17.99 -4.05
CA GLU A 385 12.31 -18.35 -3.62
C GLU A 385 13.35 -17.47 -4.30
N SER A 386 14.40 -17.15 -3.59
CA SER A 386 15.60 -16.53 -4.13
C SER A 386 16.25 -17.44 -5.19
N LYS A 387 16.60 -16.89 -6.34
CA LYS A 387 17.44 -17.59 -7.34
C LYS A 387 18.92 -17.56 -6.96
N ILE A 388 19.31 -16.78 -5.94
CA ILE A 388 20.69 -16.63 -5.48
C ILE A 388 20.97 -17.61 -4.35
N HIS A 389 20.03 -17.76 -3.41
CA HIS A 389 20.18 -18.61 -2.23
C HIS A 389 19.02 -19.60 -2.10
N PRO A 390 19.28 -20.91 -2.29
CA PRO A 390 18.26 -21.93 -2.06
C PRO A 390 17.73 -21.92 -0.62
N GLY A 391 16.41 -22.04 -0.47
CA GLY A 391 15.73 -22.02 0.84
C GLY A 391 15.52 -20.63 1.44
N LEU A 392 15.86 -19.55 0.69
CA LEU A 392 15.52 -18.16 1.05
C LEU A 392 14.29 -17.72 0.28
N TYR A 393 13.28 -17.20 0.99
CA TYR A 393 12.03 -16.71 0.41
C TYR A 393 11.77 -15.28 0.81
N PHE A 394 11.05 -14.55 -0.06
CA PHE A 394 10.61 -13.19 0.23
C PHE A 394 9.11 -13.06 0.04
N CYS A 395 8.43 -12.33 0.92
CA CYS A 395 6.99 -12.11 0.79
C CYS A 395 6.53 -10.73 1.26
N GLY A 396 5.31 -10.39 0.93
CA GLY A 396 4.67 -9.12 1.26
C GLY A 396 5.17 -7.96 0.42
N GLU A 397 5.14 -6.78 1.02
CA GLU A 397 5.53 -5.51 0.40
C GLU A 397 7.01 -5.45 0.02
N LEU A 398 7.84 -6.34 0.58
CA LEU A 398 9.26 -6.43 0.25
C LEU A 398 9.50 -6.80 -1.22
N LEU A 399 8.60 -7.53 -1.84
CA LEU A 399 8.55 -7.75 -3.29
C LEU A 399 8.04 -6.48 -3.98
N ASP A 400 8.60 -6.12 -5.15
CA ASP A 400 8.13 -4.96 -5.92
C ASP A 400 6.74 -5.20 -6.53
N VAL A 401 5.75 -5.22 -5.64
CA VAL A 401 4.32 -5.31 -5.95
C VAL A 401 3.57 -4.40 -4.99
N ASP A 402 2.94 -3.36 -5.52
CA ASP A 402 2.06 -2.47 -4.79
C ASP A 402 0.67 -2.44 -5.44
N GLY A 403 -0.38 -2.56 -4.64
CA GLY A 403 -1.76 -2.51 -5.08
C GLY A 403 -2.36 -1.11 -4.88
N ILE A 404 -3.39 -0.81 -5.65
CA ILE A 404 -4.21 0.38 -5.43
C ILE A 404 -4.91 0.33 -4.06
N CYS A 405 -5.57 1.42 -3.64
CA CYS A 405 -6.34 1.45 -2.41
C CYS A 405 -7.56 0.53 -2.50
N GLY A 406 -7.81 -0.31 -1.48
CA GLY A 406 -9.02 -1.14 -1.46
C GLY A 406 -8.84 -2.62 -1.11
N GLY A 407 -7.88 -2.98 -0.28
CA GLY A 407 -7.65 -4.37 0.18
C GLY A 407 -6.61 -5.15 -0.63
N TYR A 408 -6.13 -4.58 -1.73
CA TYR A 408 -5.20 -5.25 -2.66
C TYR A 408 -3.82 -5.52 -2.02
N ASN A 409 -3.28 -4.58 -1.27
CA ASN A 409 -1.98 -4.74 -0.60
C ASN A 409 -2.01 -5.80 0.50
N LEU A 410 -3.11 -5.89 1.24
CA LEU A 410 -3.30 -6.99 2.19
C LEU A 410 -3.51 -8.32 1.47
N GLN A 411 -4.28 -8.35 0.37
CA GLN A 411 -4.38 -9.56 -0.45
C GLN A 411 -3.01 -10.03 -0.91
N TRP A 412 -2.17 -9.13 -1.43
CA TRP A 412 -0.80 -9.49 -1.84
C TRP A 412 0.04 -10.03 -0.68
N ALA A 413 -0.10 -9.43 0.50
CA ALA A 413 0.58 -9.91 1.69
C ALA A 413 0.14 -11.34 2.08
N TRP A 414 -1.18 -11.61 2.03
CA TRP A 414 -1.71 -12.96 2.27
C TRP A 414 -1.26 -13.95 1.21
N THR A 415 -1.41 -13.59 -0.07
CA THR A 415 -1.01 -14.41 -1.21
C THR A 415 0.46 -14.82 -1.14
N SER A 416 1.34 -13.84 -1.01
CA SER A 416 2.79 -14.11 -0.98
C SER A 416 3.24 -14.82 0.30
N GLY A 417 2.61 -14.50 1.43
CA GLY A 417 2.85 -15.19 2.69
C GLY A 417 2.41 -16.65 2.63
N TYR A 418 1.24 -16.93 2.03
CA TYR A 418 0.77 -18.28 1.80
C TYR A 418 1.76 -19.09 0.97
N ILE A 419 2.16 -18.56 -0.20
CA ILE A 419 3.09 -19.25 -1.11
C ILE A 419 4.44 -19.53 -0.43
N ALA A 420 5.01 -18.55 0.26
CA ALA A 420 6.28 -18.74 0.97
C ALA A 420 6.15 -19.77 2.12
N GLY A 421 4.99 -19.84 2.78
CA GLY A 421 4.72 -20.82 3.82
C GLY A 421 4.45 -22.23 3.31
N GLU A 422 3.92 -22.39 2.09
CA GLU A 422 3.68 -23.70 1.44
C GLU A 422 4.97 -24.42 1.05
N MET A 423 6.03 -23.67 0.76
CA MET A 423 7.31 -24.19 0.25
C MET A 423 8.17 -24.76 1.39
N GLN A 424 7.97 -26.04 1.69
CA GLN A 424 8.70 -26.77 2.76
C GLN A 424 9.60 -27.87 2.21
#